data_82eb18c443c70e2a4eccf7f880097939
#
_entry.id   82eb18c443c70e2a4eccf7f880097939
#
_cell.length_a   1.000
_cell.length_b   1.000
_cell.length_c   1.000
_cell.angle_alpha   90.00
_cell.angle_beta   90.00
_cell.angle_gamma   90.00
#
_symmetry.space_group_name_H-M   'P 1'
#
loop_
_entity.id
_entity.type
_entity.pdbx_description
1 polymer ?
#
loop_
_entity_poly.entity_id
_entity_poly.type
_entity_poly.pdbx_seq_one_letter_code
_entity_poly.pdbx_strand_id
1 'polypeptide(L)'
;MEHVDVAVVGGGPAGASAAHGAAEAGASALVFEKGVPRADRGGRGPDSTDAAGILDYWVDIMGIHPDEFPDDVLLSELDRATFVGPSETCVLRSTGIDSSYDAFGYTFHRAKFDDWLRERAEDAGADYRVGVSVKDVETDLDGDP
;
A
#
# COMPACT_ATOMS: atom_id res chain seq x y z
N MET A 1 -28.09 -9.58 -3.92
CA MET A 1 -26.79 -10.01 -3.38
C MET A 1 -25.78 -9.57 -4.40
N GLU A 2 -24.74 -8.91 -4.00
CA GLU A 2 -23.66 -8.50 -4.89
C GLU A 2 -22.61 -9.60 -4.92
N HIS A 3 -22.06 -9.88 -6.08
CA HIS A 3 -21.02 -10.91 -6.28
C HIS A 3 -19.81 -10.24 -6.88
N VAL A 4 -18.66 -10.54 -6.36
CA VAL A 4 -17.36 -10.11 -6.87
C VAL A 4 -16.39 -11.29 -6.83
N ASP A 5 -15.38 -11.28 -7.70
CA ASP A 5 -14.37 -12.34 -7.74
C ASP A 5 -13.41 -12.24 -6.56
N VAL A 6 -13.10 -10.99 -6.14
CA VAL A 6 -12.17 -10.73 -5.05
C VAL A 6 -12.76 -9.67 -4.10
N ALA A 7 -12.95 -10.05 -2.84
CA ALA A 7 -13.30 -9.12 -1.75
C ALA A 7 -12.06 -8.88 -0.88
N VAL A 8 -11.65 -7.61 -0.78
CA VAL A 8 -10.47 -7.19 0.00
C VAL A 8 -10.92 -6.51 1.28
N VAL A 9 -10.42 -6.95 2.43
CA VAL A 9 -10.69 -6.34 3.73
C VAL A 9 -9.48 -5.53 4.17
N GLY A 10 -9.63 -4.21 4.17
CA GLY A 10 -8.61 -3.23 4.46
C GLY A 10 -7.99 -2.62 3.19
N GLY A 11 -8.09 -1.30 3.05
CA GLY A 11 -7.62 -0.52 1.90
C GLY A 11 -6.23 0.09 2.10
N GLY A 12 -5.41 -0.42 3.02
CA GLY A 12 -4.01 -0.02 3.13
C GLY A 12 -3.15 -0.53 1.97
N PRO A 13 -1.81 -0.32 1.97
CA PRO A 13 -0.95 -0.65 0.83
C PRO A 13 -1.11 -2.07 0.30
N ALA A 14 -1.19 -3.05 1.19
CA ALA A 14 -1.36 -4.45 0.79
C ALA A 14 -2.72 -4.70 0.11
N GLY A 15 -3.80 -4.14 0.67
CA GLY A 15 -5.14 -4.29 0.09
C GLY A 15 -5.29 -3.54 -1.23
N ALA A 16 -4.76 -2.33 -1.32
CA ALA A 16 -4.76 -1.55 -2.55
C ALA A 16 -3.98 -2.27 -3.67
N SER A 17 -2.81 -2.82 -3.35
CA SER A 17 -2.02 -3.59 -4.31
C SER A 17 -2.71 -4.88 -4.75
N ALA A 18 -3.37 -5.59 -3.81
CA ALA A 18 -4.14 -6.79 -4.15
C ALA A 18 -5.34 -6.47 -5.06
N ALA A 19 -6.07 -5.38 -4.75
CA ALA A 19 -7.19 -4.94 -5.56
C ALA A 19 -6.76 -4.49 -6.96
N HIS A 20 -5.64 -3.73 -7.05
CA HIS A 20 -5.05 -3.32 -8.32
C HIS A 20 -4.70 -4.54 -9.19
N GLY A 21 -3.94 -5.50 -8.63
CA GLY A 21 -3.54 -6.69 -9.39
C GLY A 21 -4.73 -7.56 -9.80
N ALA A 22 -5.78 -7.68 -8.98
CA ALA A 22 -6.99 -8.39 -9.34
C ALA A 22 -7.73 -7.70 -10.50
N ALA A 23 -7.89 -6.37 -10.43
CA ALA A 23 -8.55 -5.59 -11.47
C ALA A 23 -7.77 -5.61 -12.79
N GLU A 24 -6.43 -5.48 -12.76
CA GLU A 24 -5.58 -5.62 -13.94
C GLU A 24 -5.69 -7.01 -14.59
N ALA A 25 -5.90 -8.04 -13.78
CA ALA A 25 -6.15 -9.41 -14.29
C ALA A 25 -7.57 -9.59 -14.84
N GLY A 26 -8.43 -8.57 -14.79
CA GLY A 26 -9.80 -8.58 -15.29
C GLY A 26 -10.82 -9.16 -14.30
N ALA A 27 -10.44 -9.35 -13.04
CA ALA A 27 -11.35 -9.76 -11.98
C ALA A 27 -12.11 -8.56 -11.39
N SER A 28 -13.38 -8.77 -11.01
CA SER A 28 -14.12 -7.79 -10.23
C SER A 28 -13.57 -7.74 -8.79
N ALA A 29 -13.03 -6.60 -8.37
CA ALA A 29 -12.44 -6.42 -7.06
C ALA A 29 -13.22 -5.37 -6.25
N LEU A 30 -13.56 -5.69 -5.01
CA LEU A 30 -14.23 -4.78 -4.08
C LEU A 30 -13.46 -4.70 -2.77
N VAL A 31 -13.06 -3.49 -2.40
CA VAL A 31 -12.33 -3.20 -1.16
C VAL A 31 -13.25 -2.60 -0.12
N PHE A 32 -13.23 -3.15 1.09
CA PHE A 32 -13.89 -2.59 2.27
C PHE A 32 -12.83 -1.96 3.18
N GLU A 33 -12.89 -0.63 3.33
CA GLU A 33 -11.97 0.12 4.17
C GLU A 33 -12.72 0.85 5.28
N LYS A 34 -12.30 0.65 6.54
CA LYS A 34 -12.93 1.28 7.71
C LYS A 34 -12.64 2.77 7.83
N GLY A 35 -11.49 3.20 7.33
CA GLY A 35 -11.09 4.59 7.25
C GLY A 35 -11.78 5.31 6.09
N VAL A 36 -11.57 6.61 6.04
CA VAL A 36 -11.93 7.45 4.91
C VAL A 36 -10.68 8.18 4.41
N PRO A 37 -10.62 8.57 3.13
CA PRO A 37 -9.53 9.34 2.57
C PRO A 37 -9.22 10.59 3.40
N ARG A 38 -7.97 11.03 3.38
CA ARG A 38 -7.55 12.18 4.19
C ARG A 38 -8.39 13.43 3.92
N ALA A 39 -8.74 13.68 2.68
CA ALA A 39 -9.55 14.83 2.28
C ALA A 39 -10.96 14.82 2.90
N ASP A 40 -11.49 13.64 3.20
CA ASP A 40 -12.86 13.44 3.70
C ASP A 40 -12.92 13.37 5.25
N ARG A 41 -11.78 13.46 5.91
CA ARG A 41 -11.71 13.40 7.38
C ARG A 41 -12.15 14.73 7.99
N GLY A 42 -13.18 14.70 8.82
CA GLY A 42 -13.71 15.87 9.55
C GLY A 42 -12.82 16.39 10.70
N GLY A 43 -11.53 16.16 10.66
CA GLY A 43 -10.58 16.62 11.69
C GLY A 43 -9.18 16.04 11.46
N ARG A 44 -8.21 16.48 12.30
CA ARG A 44 -6.87 15.88 12.34
C ARG A 44 -6.96 14.51 13.03
N GLY A 45 -7.33 13.48 12.26
CA GLY A 45 -7.10 12.11 12.70
C GLY A 45 -5.60 11.79 12.65
N PRO A 46 -5.11 10.81 13.43
CA PRO A 46 -3.77 10.31 13.25
C PRO A 46 -3.64 9.78 11.81
N ASP A 47 -2.64 10.26 11.09
CA ASP A 47 -2.17 9.56 9.90
C ASP A 47 -1.66 8.18 10.33
N SER A 48 -1.53 7.25 9.39
CA SER A 48 -0.90 5.98 9.69
C SER A 48 0.43 6.22 10.42
N THR A 49 0.61 5.56 11.55
CA THR A 49 1.84 5.64 12.36
C THR A 49 2.89 4.60 11.92
N ASP A 50 2.55 3.79 10.91
CA ASP A 50 3.46 2.79 10.39
C ASP A 50 4.63 3.45 9.65
N ALA A 51 5.69 2.68 9.45
CA ALA A 51 6.87 3.16 8.75
C ALA A 51 6.49 3.79 7.40
N ALA A 52 6.98 4.98 7.18
CA ALA A 52 6.78 5.76 5.98
C ALA A 52 8.04 5.71 5.11
N GLY A 53 8.50 4.51 4.80
CA GLY A 53 9.68 4.28 3.97
C GLY A 53 9.55 3.02 3.13
N ILE A 54 10.10 3.07 1.93
CA ILE A 54 10.30 1.93 1.03
C ILE A 54 11.79 1.78 0.75
N LEU A 55 12.23 0.56 0.50
CA LEU A 55 13.61 0.24 0.16
C LEU A 55 13.75 -0.05 -1.33
N ASP A 56 14.97 -0.08 -1.81
CA ASP A 56 15.35 -0.30 -3.21
C ASP A 56 14.64 -1.47 -3.89
N TYR A 57 14.49 -2.61 -3.21
CA TYR A 57 13.81 -3.79 -3.76
C TYR A 57 12.30 -3.59 -4.04
N TRP A 58 11.69 -2.53 -3.52
CA TRP A 58 10.29 -2.20 -3.79
C TRP A 58 10.02 -2.09 -5.29
N VAL A 59 10.87 -1.40 -6.02
CA VAL A 59 10.74 -1.20 -7.46
C VAL A 59 10.70 -2.54 -8.19
N ASP A 60 11.61 -3.45 -7.83
CA ASP A 60 11.71 -4.75 -8.48
C ASP A 60 10.56 -5.70 -8.13
N ILE A 61 10.04 -5.61 -6.90
CA ILE A 61 8.95 -6.48 -6.43
C ILE A 61 7.58 -5.96 -6.91
N MET A 62 7.35 -4.66 -6.82
CA MET A 62 6.03 -4.07 -7.11
C MET A 62 5.91 -3.58 -8.55
N GLY A 63 7.01 -3.47 -9.29
CA GLY A 63 7.03 -2.90 -10.63
C GLY A 63 6.63 -1.42 -10.67
N ILE A 64 6.74 -0.72 -9.53
CA ILE A 64 6.39 0.70 -9.40
C ILE A 64 7.68 1.49 -9.28
N HIS A 65 7.94 2.34 -10.26
CA HIS A 65 9.11 3.21 -10.24
C HIS A 65 8.84 4.46 -9.40
N PRO A 66 9.81 4.96 -8.61
CA PRO A 66 9.63 6.17 -7.81
C PRO A 66 9.22 7.41 -8.61
N ASP A 67 9.54 7.49 -9.88
CA ASP A 67 9.12 8.57 -10.78
C ASP A 67 7.60 8.57 -11.05
N GLU A 68 6.92 7.46 -10.72
CA GLU A 68 5.46 7.37 -10.81
C GLU A 68 4.75 7.99 -9.60
N PHE A 69 5.47 8.23 -8.51
CA PHE A 69 4.89 8.85 -7.33
C PHE A 69 4.59 10.34 -7.59
N PRO A 70 3.44 10.84 -7.13
CA PRO A 70 3.19 12.27 -7.09
C PRO A 70 4.26 13.02 -6.30
N ASP A 71 4.65 14.22 -6.75
CA ASP A 71 5.70 15.06 -6.14
C ASP A 71 5.50 15.31 -4.64
N ASP A 72 4.24 15.33 -4.21
CA ASP A 72 3.88 15.60 -2.83
C ASP A 72 3.78 14.34 -1.95
N VAL A 73 4.00 13.16 -2.51
CA VAL A 73 4.08 11.87 -1.80
C VAL A 73 5.48 11.63 -1.26
N LEU A 74 6.51 11.78 -2.11
CA LEU A 74 7.90 11.57 -1.71
C LEU A 74 8.41 12.73 -0.85
N LEU A 75 9.20 12.40 0.18
CA LEU A 75 9.84 13.34 1.08
C LEU A 75 11.35 13.41 0.88
N SER A 76 12.01 12.27 0.86
CA SER A 76 13.46 12.20 0.78
C SER A 76 13.92 10.88 0.20
N GLU A 77 14.95 10.95 -0.61
CA GLU A 77 15.77 9.82 -1.00
C GLU A 77 16.69 9.42 0.15
N LEU A 78 16.93 8.13 0.30
CA LEU A 78 17.78 7.55 1.33
C LEU A 78 19.01 6.91 0.67
N ASP A 79 20.18 7.13 1.25
CA ASP A 79 21.43 6.47 0.88
C ASP A 79 21.77 5.29 1.78
N ARG A 80 21.11 5.15 2.91
CA ARG A 80 21.36 4.11 3.91
C ARG A 80 20.27 4.03 4.98
N ALA A 81 20.27 2.92 5.72
CA ALA A 81 19.63 2.79 7.03
C ALA A 81 20.69 2.57 8.11
N THR A 82 20.58 3.29 9.22
CA THR A 82 21.49 3.15 10.35
C THR A 82 20.70 2.67 11.58
N PHE A 83 21.10 1.52 12.10
CA PHE A 83 20.56 0.93 13.32
C PHE A 83 21.53 1.16 14.46
N VAL A 84 21.12 1.90 15.47
CA VAL A 84 21.95 2.27 16.62
C VAL A 84 21.51 1.46 17.84
N GLY A 85 22.39 0.57 18.30
CA GLY A 85 22.22 -0.19 19.53
C GLY A 85 23.00 0.45 20.70
N PRO A 86 22.88 -0.09 21.91
CA PRO A 86 23.56 0.45 23.09
C PRO A 86 25.10 0.44 23.00
N SER A 87 25.67 -0.50 22.29
CA SER A 87 27.13 -0.71 22.16
C SER A 87 27.63 -0.74 20.73
N GLU A 88 26.75 -0.94 19.76
CA GLU A 88 27.14 -1.13 18.37
C GLU A 88 26.20 -0.41 17.42
N THR A 89 26.70 -0.11 16.22
CA THR A 89 25.92 0.51 15.14
C THR A 89 26.10 -0.32 13.88
N CYS A 90 24.96 -0.61 13.23
CA CYS A 90 24.94 -1.28 11.93
C CYS A 90 24.45 -0.29 10.85
N VAL A 91 25.16 -0.24 9.73
CA VAL A 91 24.78 0.60 8.58
C VAL A 91 24.55 -0.28 7.38
N LEU A 92 23.33 -0.24 6.84
CA LEU A 92 22.98 -0.88 5.59
C LEU A 92 22.92 0.18 4.49
N ARG A 93 23.57 -0.11 3.34
CA ARG A 93 23.58 0.76 2.15
C ARG A 93 22.96 0.09 0.93
N SER A 94 22.59 -1.16 1.06
CA SER A 94 21.89 -1.95 0.05
C SER A 94 21.17 -3.09 0.75
N THR A 95 20.03 -3.51 0.20
CA THR A 95 19.33 -4.72 0.66
C THR A 95 20.03 -6.01 0.19
N GLY A 96 21.03 -5.91 -0.69
CA GLY A 96 21.71 -7.03 -1.32
C GLY A 96 20.90 -7.65 -2.48
N ILE A 97 19.80 -7.02 -2.87
CA ILE A 97 19.08 -7.34 -4.09
C ILE A 97 19.62 -6.44 -5.20
N ASP A 98 19.84 -7.00 -6.38
CA ASP A 98 20.25 -6.26 -7.57
C ASP A 98 19.05 -5.41 -8.04
N SER A 99 18.95 -4.20 -7.48
CA SER A 99 17.87 -3.28 -7.79
C SER A 99 18.15 -2.54 -9.08
N SER A 100 17.13 -2.36 -9.90
CA SER A 100 17.18 -1.48 -11.07
C SER A 100 17.20 0.00 -10.71
N TYR A 101 17.25 0.32 -9.42
CA TYR A 101 17.19 1.67 -8.88
C TYR A 101 18.39 2.00 -7.99
N ASP A 102 19.02 3.16 -8.22
CA ASP A 102 20.29 3.53 -7.55
C ASP A 102 20.12 3.96 -6.08
N ALA A 103 18.94 4.44 -5.69
CA ALA A 103 18.68 4.85 -4.31
C ALA A 103 18.47 3.65 -3.40
N PHE A 104 18.97 3.72 -2.15
CA PHE A 104 18.68 2.71 -1.14
C PHE A 104 17.19 2.64 -0.77
N GLY A 105 16.47 3.75 -0.87
CA GLY A 105 15.04 3.83 -0.59
C GLY A 105 14.55 5.26 -0.51
N TYR A 106 13.30 5.40 -0.09
CA TYR A 106 12.61 6.68 0.04
C TYR A 106 11.81 6.75 1.32
N THR A 107 11.70 7.95 1.88
CA THR A 107 10.64 8.30 2.84
C THR A 107 9.51 9.01 2.12
N PHE A 108 8.28 8.86 2.65
CA PHE A 108 7.10 9.43 2.03
C PHE A 108 6.00 9.80 3.04
N HIS A 109 5.05 10.61 2.59
CA HIS A 109 3.82 10.90 3.31
C HIS A 109 2.87 9.71 3.23
N ARG A 110 2.78 8.95 4.31
CA ARG A 110 2.01 7.71 4.33
C ARG A 110 0.55 7.88 3.91
N ALA A 111 -0.14 8.87 4.41
CA ALA A 111 -1.55 9.07 4.08
C ALA A 111 -1.77 9.41 2.58
N LYS A 112 -0.87 10.20 1.99
CA LYS A 112 -0.92 10.49 0.56
C LYS A 112 -0.54 9.29 -0.29
N PHE A 113 0.42 8.50 0.18
CA PHE A 113 0.81 7.27 -0.47
C PHE A 113 -0.33 6.24 -0.48
N ASP A 114 -1.04 6.09 0.63
CA ASP A 114 -2.18 5.19 0.73
C ASP A 114 -3.33 5.65 -0.20
N ASP A 115 -3.60 6.95 -0.27
CA ASP A 115 -4.61 7.53 -1.17
C ASP A 115 -4.21 7.31 -2.65
N TRP A 116 -2.94 7.52 -3.00
CA TRP A 116 -2.43 7.27 -4.35
C TRP A 116 -2.51 5.80 -4.76
N LEU A 117 -2.16 4.86 -3.87
CA LEU A 117 -2.32 3.42 -4.16
C LEU A 117 -3.79 3.04 -4.37
N ARG A 118 -4.71 3.65 -3.60
CA ARG A 118 -6.14 3.47 -3.81
C ARG A 118 -6.58 3.97 -5.18
N GLU A 119 -6.19 5.19 -5.55
CA GLU A 119 -6.50 5.77 -6.86
C GLU A 119 -6.01 4.89 -8.00
N ARG A 120 -4.80 4.36 -7.91
CA ARG A 120 -4.29 3.38 -8.90
C ARG A 120 -5.18 2.14 -9.00
N ALA A 121 -5.66 1.63 -7.88
CA ALA A 121 -6.54 0.45 -7.90
C ALA A 121 -7.93 0.78 -8.49
N GLU A 122 -8.48 1.96 -8.17
CA GLU A 122 -9.74 2.46 -8.74
C GLU A 122 -9.60 2.69 -10.27
N ASP A 123 -8.48 3.26 -10.71
CA ASP A 123 -8.18 3.47 -12.15
C ASP A 123 -8.05 2.14 -12.90
N ALA A 124 -7.56 1.08 -12.25
CA ALA A 124 -7.53 -0.26 -12.80
C ALA A 124 -8.91 -0.96 -12.81
N GLY A 125 -9.91 -0.39 -12.14
CA GLY A 125 -11.29 -0.89 -12.12
C GLY A 125 -11.72 -1.54 -10.81
N ALA A 126 -10.97 -1.40 -9.71
CA ALA A 126 -11.40 -1.86 -8.40
C ALA A 126 -12.42 -0.90 -7.78
N ASP A 127 -13.44 -1.45 -7.13
CA ASP A 127 -14.41 -0.66 -6.37
C ASP A 127 -13.98 -0.52 -4.90
N TYR A 128 -14.23 0.65 -4.30
CA TYR A 128 -13.96 0.91 -2.89
C TYR A 128 -15.20 1.31 -2.11
N ARG A 129 -15.34 0.73 -0.92
CA ARG A 129 -16.33 1.13 0.10
C ARG A 129 -15.58 1.58 1.35
N VAL A 130 -15.42 2.90 1.47
CA VAL A 130 -14.78 3.54 2.62
C VAL A 130 -15.76 3.77 3.77
N GLY A 131 -15.26 3.89 5.00
CA GLY A 131 -16.08 4.02 6.19
C GLY A 131 -16.84 2.73 6.58
N VAL A 132 -16.49 1.60 5.98
CA VAL A 132 -17.14 0.30 6.18
C VAL A 132 -16.23 -0.64 6.95
N SER A 133 -16.69 -1.12 8.09
CA SER A 133 -15.97 -2.08 8.94
C SER A 133 -16.52 -3.48 8.74
N VAL A 134 -15.72 -4.37 8.17
CA VAL A 134 -16.06 -5.80 8.09
C VAL A 134 -15.96 -6.40 9.49
N LYS A 135 -17.00 -7.08 9.93
CA LYS A 135 -17.10 -7.67 11.27
C LYS A 135 -16.87 -9.18 11.27
N ASP A 136 -17.31 -9.81 10.22
CA ASP A 136 -17.23 -11.26 10.08
C ASP A 136 -17.20 -11.65 8.60
N VAL A 137 -16.66 -12.81 8.32
CA VAL A 137 -16.65 -13.44 6.99
C VAL A 137 -17.16 -14.85 7.16
N GLU A 138 -18.33 -15.12 6.62
CA GLU A 138 -18.87 -16.47 6.58
C GLU A 138 -18.28 -17.19 5.36
N THR A 139 -17.72 -18.36 5.61
CA THR A 139 -17.22 -19.25 4.55
C THR A 139 -18.10 -20.47 4.51
N ASP A 140 -18.71 -20.72 3.36
CA ASP A 140 -19.43 -21.97 3.12
C ASP A 140 -18.39 -23.02 2.68
N LEU A 141 -17.86 -23.76 3.65
CA LEU A 141 -16.88 -24.82 3.39
C LEU A 141 -17.52 -26.10 2.82
N ASP A 142 -18.84 -26.18 2.82
CA ASP A 142 -19.61 -27.30 2.28
C ASP A 142 -20.23 -26.95 0.90
N GLY A 143 -19.98 -25.77 0.38
CA GLY A 143 -20.43 -25.36 -0.95
C GLY A 143 -19.73 -26.15 -2.04
N ASP A 144 -20.53 -26.87 -2.81
CA ASP A 144 -20.09 -27.49 -4.08
C ASP A 144 -19.50 -26.41 -4.99
N PRO A 145 -18.43 -26.73 -5.76
CA PRO A 145 -17.78 -25.80 -6.66
C PRO A 145 -18.68 -25.29 -7.78
#